data_0c5276fdb41ae6e50fc0e720e66731cc
#
_entry.id   0c5276fdb41ae6e50fc0e720e66731cc
#
_cell.length_a   1.000
_cell.length_b   1.000
_cell.length_c   1.000
_cell.angle_alpha   90.00
_cell.angle_beta   90.00
_cell.angle_gamma   90.00
#
_symmetry.space_group_name_H-M   'P 1'
#
loop_
_entity.id
_entity.type
_entity.pdbx_description
1 polymer ?
#
loop_
_entity_poly.entity_id
_entity_poly.type
_entity_poly.pdbx_seq_one_letter_code
_entity_poly.pdbx_strand_id
1 'polypeptide(L)'
;MRASTLYVLVATVGLTTGLYSLPRWVVQNKTKQIGNAPGGHSTGTPVADSMNVVANTGTKDESSIEHNQPLTPVQQKQVEGLQQAYATATPNVRQGAAQRLVAFFRSVSRFDSAAHYTDVIAQLAPTEQNLLRAGDQYFEAYGFAVDEKKVAYLGQKTRELYQKALEKNPNLLAAKANMAMTYVNTQTPMQGIMLLREVLQQDPTNELALFNLGMLSMRSGQYSKAIDRFRQILVNDPANRRAQFYLGVSLVETNQKEEARKVLADVKANEKDPQIQAAIKELEERVK
;
A
#
# COMPACT_ATOMS: atom_id res chain seq x y z
N MET A 1 25.18 33.22 -12.62
CA MET A 1 24.49 31.97 -12.23
C MET A 1 24.46 31.07 -13.46
N ARG A 2 24.98 29.86 -13.38
CA ARG A 2 25.07 28.95 -14.53
C ARG A 2 23.69 28.37 -14.85
N ALA A 3 23.39 28.20 -16.14
CA ALA A 3 22.11 27.72 -16.65
C ALA A 3 21.62 26.41 -15.96
N SER A 4 22.57 25.57 -15.54
CA SER A 4 22.31 24.34 -14.81
C SER A 4 21.62 24.52 -13.43
N THR A 5 21.88 25.65 -12.73
CA THR A 5 21.24 25.97 -11.44
C THR A 5 19.81 26.47 -11.62
N LEU A 6 19.49 27.05 -12.79
CA LEU A 6 18.14 27.49 -13.11
C LEU A 6 17.23 26.28 -13.44
N TYR A 7 17.76 25.26 -14.14
CA TYR A 7 17.01 24.02 -14.45
C TYR A 7 16.69 23.20 -13.20
N VAL A 8 17.61 23.12 -12.23
CA VAL A 8 17.36 22.43 -10.95
C VAL A 8 16.29 23.17 -10.15
N LEU A 9 16.26 24.52 -10.16
CA LEU A 9 15.23 25.32 -9.49
C LEU A 9 13.85 25.20 -10.15
N VAL A 10 13.80 25.13 -11.48
CA VAL A 10 12.52 24.95 -12.22
C VAL A 10 12.01 23.51 -12.05
N ALA A 11 12.89 22.51 -12.05
CA ALA A 11 12.50 21.12 -11.80
C ALA A 11 11.99 20.91 -10.36
N THR A 12 12.60 21.57 -9.36
CA THR A 12 12.14 21.50 -7.96
C THR A 12 10.80 22.21 -7.76
N VAL A 13 10.53 23.31 -8.46
CA VAL A 13 9.23 24.01 -8.40
C VAL A 13 8.15 23.23 -9.15
N GLY A 14 8.47 22.60 -10.28
CA GLY A 14 7.54 21.72 -11.01
C GLY A 14 7.17 20.46 -10.21
N LEU A 15 8.13 19.85 -9.53
CA LEU A 15 7.93 18.71 -8.64
C LEU A 15 7.09 19.07 -7.40
N THR A 16 7.29 20.26 -6.83
CA THR A 16 6.51 20.71 -5.68
C THR A 16 5.06 21.05 -6.04
N THR A 17 4.78 21.58 -7.24
CA THR A 17 3.41 21.83 -7.70
C THR A 17 2.69 20.56 -8.12
N GLY A 18 3.39 19.59 -8.72
CA GLY A 18 2.85 18.24 -9.00
C GLY A 18 2.54 17.45 -7.72
N LEU A 19 3.40 17.55 -6.69
CA LEU A 19 3.19 16.94 -5.38
C LEU A 19 2.02 17.58 -4.58
N TYR A 20 1.68 18.86 -4.83
CA TYR A 20 0.53 19.51 -4.21
C TYR A 20 -0.82 19.10 -4.82
N SER A 21 -0.82 18.54 -6.03
CA SER A 21 -2.02 17.95 -6.65
C SER A 21 -2.25 16.48 -6.28
N LEU A 22 -1.27 15.83 -5.64
CA LEU A 22 -1.43 14.48 -5.11
C LEU A 22 -2.25 14.48 -3.81
N PRO A 23 -3.02 13.42 -3.52
CA PRO A 23 -3.80 13.33 -2.28
C PRO A 23 -2.89 13.56 -1.05
N ARG A 24 -3.33 14.38 -0.13
CA ARG A 24 -2.55 14.85 1.06
C ARG A 24 -1.87 13.75 1.88
N TRP A 25 -2.33 12.51 1.79
CA TRP A 25 -1.70 11.37 2.49
C TRP A 25 -0.31 11.00 1.96
N VAL A 26 0.01 11.36 0.70
CA VAL A 26 1.35 11.17 0.11
C VAL A 26 2.34 12.22 0.63
N VAL A 27 1.86 13.42 0.98
CA VAL A 27 2.71 14.56 1.34
C VAL A 27 2.99 14.63 2.85
N GLN A 28 2.14 14.01 3.70
CA GLN A 28 2.26 14.13 5.16
C GLN A 28 3.07 13.05 5.85
N ASN A 29 3.53 12.02 5.15
CA ASN A 29 4.52 11.09 5.69
C ASN A 29 5.93 11.70 5.67
N LYS A 30 6.09 12.88 6.29
CA LYS A 30 7.43 13.40 6.61
C LYS A 30 8.11 12.40 7.55
N THR A 31 9.04 11.68 6.97
CA THR A 31 10.07 10.90 7.62
C THR A 31 10.48 11.48 8.99
N LYS A 32 10.11 10.83 10.08
CA LYS A 32 10.99 10.82 11.24
C LYS A 32 12.20 9.98 10.83
N GLN A 33 13.33 10.65 10.70
CA GLN A 33 14.63 10.03 10.48
C GLN A 33 14.77 8.84 11.44
N ILE A 34 14.95 7.67 10.88
CA ILE A 34 15.46 6.52 11.61
C ILE A 34 16.87 6.92 12.02
N GLY A 35 17.12 6.91 13.33
CA GLY A 35 18.33 7.40 13.95
C GLY A 35 19.60 6.93 13.26
N ASN A 36 20.57 7.84 13.18
CA ASN A 36 21.88 7.71 12.59
C ASN A 36 22.59 6.42 13.05
N ALA A 37 22.82 5.54 12.08
CA ALA A 37 24.01 4.72 12.13
C ALA A 37 25.12 5.50 11.39
N PRO A 38 26.34 5.63 11.92
CA PRO A 38 27.39 6.43 11.32
C PRO A 38 27.98 5.74 10.09
N GLY A 39 27.94 6.42 8.96
CA GLY A 39 28.74 6.06 7.80
C GLY A 39 27.97 6.02 6.47
N GLY A 40 28.08 7.09 5.68
CA GLY A 40 27.76 7.08 4.27
C GLY A 40 26.96 8.33 3.82
N HIS A 41 27.67 9.33 3.30
CA HIS A 41 27.05 10.45 2.60
C HIS A 41 26.42 9.94 1.30
N SER A 42 25.11 10.05 1.18
CA SER A 42 24.40 9.98 -0.09
C SER A 42 23.41 11.13 -0.15
N THR A 43 23.70 12.11 -0.97
CA THR A 43 22.79 13.18 -1.37
C THR A 43 21.87 12.62 -2.45
N GLY A 44 20.86 11.85 -2.08
CA GLY A 44 19.83 11.34 -2.98
C GLY A 44 18.46 11.87 -2.56
N THR A 45 17.83 12.65 -3.42
CA THR A 45 16.44 13.06 -3.28
C THR A 45 15.53 11.83 -3.24
N PRO A 46 14.54 11.79 -2.36
CA PRO A 46 13.72 10.59 -2.16
C PRO A 46 12.68 10.44 -3.29
N VAL A 47 12.99 9.60 -4.27
CA VAL A 47 12.01 9.09 -5.24
C VAL A 47 10.99 8.14 -4.54
N ALA A 48 11.27 7.78 -3.28
CA ALA A 48 10.48 6.82 -2.49
C ALA A 48 9.05 7.28 -2.17
N ASP A 49 8.78 8.60 -2.11
CA ASP A 49 7.43 9.09 -1.76
C ASP A 49 6.42 8.98 -2.91
N SER A 50 6.89 8.96 -4.17
CA SER A 50 6.02 8.73 -5.33
C SER A 50 5.56 7.27 -5.46
N MET A 51 6.20 6.34 -4.75
CA MET A 51 6.01 4.90 -4.93
C MET A 51 4.82 4.32 -4.18
N ASN A 52 4.33 5.00 -3.14
CA ASN A 52 3.12 4.55 -2.43
C ASN A 52 1.83 4.73 -3.25
N VAL A 53 1.86 5.59 -4.27
CA VAL A 53 0.69 5.88 -5.12
C VAL A 53 0.39 4.72 -6.08
N VAL A 54 1.43 4.08 -6.63
CA VAL A 54 1.25 3.05 -7.65
C VAL A 54 0.90 1.68 -7.06
N ALA A 55 1.21 1.44 -5.77
CA ALA A 55 0.86 0.18 -5.11
C ALA A 55 -0.67 -0.01 -4.93
N ASN A 56 -1.45 1.07 -5.06
CA ASN A 56 -2.91 1.05 -4.84
C ASN A 56 -3.73 1.50 -6.07
N THR A 57 -3.13 1.74 -7.23
CA THR A 57 -3.84 2.15 -8.43
C THR A 57 -4.39 0.96 -9.22
N GLY A 58 -5.42 0.33 -8.66
CA GLY A 58 -6.52 -0.17 -9.45
C GLY A 58 -7.51 0.97 -9.64
N THR A 59 -7.38 1.72 -10.73
CA THR A 59 -8.38 2.62 -11.32
C THR A 59 -9.02 3.75 -10.49
N LYS A 60 -8.80 4.98 -10.93
CA LYS A 60 -9.55 6.25 -10.81
C LYS A 60 -9.07 7.30 -9.83
N ASP A 61 -8.69 8.43 -10.41
CA ASP A 61 -8.29 9.72 -9.82
C ASP A 61 -9.37 10.47 -8.99
N GLU A 62 -10.52 9.87 -8.73
CA GLU A 62 -11.60 10.50 -7.95
C GLU A 62 -11.75 9.94 -6.52
N SER A 63 -11.00 8.90 -6.16
CA SER A 63 -11.29 8.11 -4.96
C SER A 63 -10.84 8.72 -3.63
N SER A 64 -9.86 9.61 -3.61
CA SER A 64 -9.32 10.15 -2.36
C SER A 64 -10.23 11.18 -1.67
N ILE A 65 -11.16 11.78 -2.43
CA ILE A 65 -12.12 12.77 -1.93
C ILE A 65 -13.40 12.09 -1.42
N GLU A 66 -13.77 10.94 -1.99
CA GLU A 66 -15.04 10.25 -1.68
C GLU A 66 -15.07 9.58 -0.30
N HIS A 67 -13.92 9.13 0.22
CA HIS A 67 -13.87 8.35 1.48
C HIS A 67 -14.26 9.15 2.75
N ASN A 68 -14.33 10.47 2.69
CA ASN A 68 -14.68 11.34 3.82
C ASN A 68 -15.91 12.23 3.57
N GLN A 69 -16.63 12.04 2.47
CA GLN A 69 -17.83 12.83 2.23
C GLN A 69 -18.93 12.49 3.27
N PRO A 70 -19.68 13.50 3.76
CA PRO A 70 -20.84 13.24 4.60
C PRO A 70 -21.86 12.36 3.87
N LEU A 71 -22.50 11.45 4.61
CA LEU A 71 -23.59 10.66 4.07
C LEU A 71 -24.73 11.58 3.64
N THR A 72 -25.36 11.28 2.52
CA THR A 72 -26.59 11.96 2.11
C THR A 72 -27.71 11.71 3.13
N PRO A 73 -28.76 12.57 3.20
CA PRO A 73 -29.88 12.34 4.12
C PRO A 73 -30.55 10.95 3.94
N VAL A 74 -30.58 10.45 2.70
CA VAL A 74 -31.12 9.11 2.40
C VAL A 74 -30.20 8.02 2.97
N GLN A 75 -28.90 8.13 2.76
CA GLN A 75 -27.91 7.20 3.31
C GLN A 75 -27.89 7.23 4.85
N GLN A 76 -28.02 8.45 5.44
CA GLN A 76 -28.09 8.61 6.88
C GLN A 76 -29.30 7.86 7.47
N LYS A 77 -30.48 8.07 6.91
CA LYS A 77 -31.69 7.33 7.35
C LYS A 77 -31.57 5.84 7.16
N GLN A 78 -30.93 5.39 6.07
CA GLN A 78 -30.69 3.98 5.80
C GLN A 78 -29.75 3.35 6.85
N VAL A 79 -28.63 4.00 7.17
CA VAL A 79 -27.68 3.47 8.17
C VAL A 79 -28.29 3.44 9.57
N GLU A 80 -29.08 4.46 9.94
CA GLU A 80 -29.80 4.48 11.22
C GLU A 80 -30.76 3.27 11.35
N GLY A 81 -31.53 2.98 10.31
CA GLY A 81 -32.39 1.80 10.28
C GLY A 81 -31.63 0.48 10.39
N LEU A 82 -30.49 0.36 9.72
CA LEU A 82 -29.62 -0.82 9.81
C LEU A 82 -28.99 -0.96 11.19
N GLN A 83 -28.55 0.15 11.81
CA GLN A 83 -27.98 0.16 13.16
C GLN A 83 -29.04 -0.21 14.21
N GLN A 84 -30.25 0.30 14.08
CA GLN A 84 -31.37 -0.08 14.94
C GLN A 84 -31.69 -1.57 14.80
N ALA A 85 -31.76 -2.08 13.57
CA ALA A 85 -31.99 -3.49 13.31
C ALA A 85 -30.90 -4.39 13.92
N TYR A 86 -29.63 -3.95 13.89
CA TYR A 86 -28.53 -4.63 14.55
C TYR A 86 -28.63 -4.58 16.09
N ALA A 87 -28.96 -3.40 16.63
CA ALA A 87 -29.06 -3.20 18.08
C ALA A 87 -30.15 -4.07 18.73
N THR A 88 -31.28 -4.23 18.02
CA THR A 88 -32.44 -5.01 18.49
C THR A 88 -32.38 -6.49 18.06
N ALA A 89 -31.37 -6.89 17.29
CA ALA A 89 -31.22 -8.23 16.75
C ALA A 89 -31.01 -9.29 17.87
N THR A 90 -31.74 -10.36 17.82
CA THR A 90 -31.46 -11.54 18.66
C THR A 90 -30.15 -12.21 18.25
N PRO A 91 -29.51 -13.01 19.12
CA PRO A 91 -28.24 -13.64 18.82
C PRO A 91 -28.18 -14.35 17.46
N ASN A 92 -29.26 -15.08 17.12
CA ASN A 92 -29.32 -15.88 15.88
C ASN A 92 -29.32 -15.04 14.59
N VAL A 93 -29.80 -13.80 14.63
CA VAL A 93 -29.88 -12.92 13.44
C VAL A 93 -28.89 -11.76 13.47
N ARG A 94 -28.18 -11.58 14.60
CA ARG A 94 -27.25 -10.47 14.81
C ARG A 94 -26.10 -10.46 13.79
N GLN A 95 -25.57 -11.63 13.45
CA GLN A 95 -24.54 -11.74 12.43
C GLN A 95 -25.04 -11.26 11.06
N GLY A 96 -26.24 -11.65 10.65
CA GLY A 96 -26.85 -11.19 9.40
C GLY A 96 -27.16 -9.69 9.40
N ALA A 97 -27.52 -9.11 10.56
CA ALA A 97 -27.69 -7.67 10.69
C ALA A 97 -26.35 -6.93 10.55
N ALA A 98 -25.26 -7.44 11.17
CA ALA A 98 -23.92 -6.90 10.99
C ALA A 98 -23.43 -6.98 9.54
N GLN A 99 -23.72 -8.08 8.83
CA GLN A 99 -23.37 -8.22 7.40
C GLN A 99 -24.04 -7.15 6.52
N ARG A 100 -25.29 -6.76 6.83
CA ARG A 100 -25.96 -5.66 6.11
C ARG A 100 -25.27 -4.32 6.35
N LEU A 101 -24.80 -4.05 7.55
CA LEU A 101 -24.00 -2.86 7.86
C LEU A 101 -22.65 -2.86 7.13
N VAL A 102 -21.97 -4.01 7.07
CA VAL A 102 -20.74 -4.15 6.26
C VAL A 102 -21.02 -3.80 4.81
N ALA A 103 -22.06 -4.37 4.21
CA ALA A 103 -22.44 -4.11 2.81
C ALA A 103 -22.76 -2.62 2.57
N PHE A 104 -23.53 -2.01 3.46
CA PHE A 104 -23.83 -0.59 3.39
C PHE A 104 -22.57 0.28 3.45
N PHE A 105 -21.72 0.10 4.46
CA PHE A 105 -20.53 0.93 4.64
C PHE A 105 -19.53 0.78 3.49
N ARG A 106 -19.40 -0.44 2.93
CA ARG A 106 -18.61 -0.64 1.72
C ARG A 106 -19.18 0.11 0.51
N SER A 107 -20.51 0.11 0.32
CA SER A 107 -21.16 0.80 -0.81
C SER A 107 -20.98 2.32 -0.78
N VAL A 108 -20.69 2.89 0.39
CA VAL A 108 -20.43 4.31 0.60
C VAL A 108 -18.95 4.59 0.92
N SER A 109 -18.05 3.66 0.61
CA SER A 109 -16.60 3.75 0.79
C SER A 109 -16.14 4.09 2.23
N ARG A 110 -16.95 3.69 3.24
CA ARG A 110 -16.61 3.82 4.66
C ARG A 110 -15.93 2.55 5.17
N PHE A 111 -14.70 2.32 4.71
CA PHE A 111 -13.98 1.07 4.94
C PHE A 111 -13.68 0.79 6.41
N ASP A 112 -13.42 1.82 7.22
CA ASP A 112 -13.22 1.68 8.67
C ASP A 112 -14.48 1.20 9.40
N SER A 113 -15.64 1.72 9.01
CA SER A 113 -16.92 1.27 9.57
C SER A 113 -17.28 -0.14 9.10
N ALA A 114 -16.99 -0.48 7.85
CA ALA A 114 -17.14 -1.84 7.33
C ALA A 114 -16.24 -2.83 8.09
N ALA A 115 -14.97 -2.47 8.33
CA ALA A 115 -14.02 -3.26 9.11
C ALA A 115 -14.51 -3.50 10.54
N HIS A 116 -15.06 -2.45 11.20
CA HIS A 116 -15.64 -2.58 12.54
C HIS A 116 -16.75 -3.66 12.60
N TYR A 117 -17.73 -3.61 11.70
CA TYR A 117 -18.79 -4.60 11.72
C TYR A 117 -18.34 -5.99 11.24
N THR A 118 -17.28 -6.09 10.46
CA THR A 118 -16.67 -7.38 10.13
C THR A 118 -15.93 -7.97 11.33
N ASP A 119 -15.27 -7.14 12.16
CA ASP A 119 -14.69 -7.56 13.45
C ASP A 119 -15.80 -8.05 14.41
N VAL A 120 -16.94 -7.35 14.48
CA VAL A 120 -18.10 -7.82 15.25
C VAL A 120 -18.53 -9.23 14.80
N ILE A 121 -18.59 -9.50 13.51
CA ILE A 121 -18.90 -10.84 13.00
C ILE A 121 -17.84 -11.85 13.43
N ALA A 122 -16.55 -11.49 13.39
CA ALA A 122 -15.47 -12.36 13.84
C ALA A 122 -15.52 -12.63 15.36
N GLN A 123 -15.98 -11.67 16.14
CA GLN A 123 -16.20 -11.86 17.60
C GLN A 123 -17.39 -12.78 17.89
N LEU A 124 -18.47 -12.67 17.13
CA LEU A 124 -19.65 -13.54 17.28
C LEU A 124 -19.35 -14.98 16.85
N ALA A 125 -18.53 -15.18 15.84
CA ALA A 125 -18.13 -16.48 15.31
C ALA A 125 -16.65 -16.45 14.91
N PRO A 126 -15.70 -16.75 15.84
CA PRO A 126 -14.27 -16.60 15.62
C PRO A 126 -13.68 -17.77 14.81
N THR A 127 -14.23 -18.00 13.62
CA THR A 127 -13.67 -18.95 12.64
C THR A 127 -12.44 -18.34 11.97
N GLU A 128 -11.56 -19.19 11.39
CA GLU A 128 -10.44 -18.75 10.55
C GLU A 128 -10.91 -17.74 9.50
N GLN A 129 -11.97 -18.09 8.76
CA GLN A 129 -12.49 -17.27 7.67
C GLN A 129 -12.99 -15.89 8.14
N ASN A 130 -13.71 -15.83 9.26
CA ASN A 130 -14.22 -14.55 9.77
C ASN A 130 -13.09 -13.67 10.31
N LEU A 131 -12.09 -14.25 10.98
CA LEU A 131 -10.91 -13.54 11.46
C LEU A 131 -10.07 -13.02 10.31
N LEU A 132 -9.85 -13.84 9.28
CA LEU A 132 -9.13 -13.45 8.06
C LEU A 132 -9.86 -12.29 7.36
N ARG A 133 -11.17 -12.43 7.13
CA ARG A 133 -11.99 -11.39 6.50
C ARG A 133 -11.96 -10.07 7.28
N ALA A 134 -12.00 -10.13 8.60
CA ALA A 134 -11.92 -8.92 9.44
C ALA A 134 -10.53 -8.29 9.34
N GLY A 135 -9.46 -9.08 9.34
CA GLY A 135 -8.10 -8.62 9.08
C GLY A 135 -7.96 -7.93 7.73
N ASP A 136 -8.52 -8.52 6.67
CA ASP A 136 -8.49 -7.96 5.31
C ASP A 136 -9.24 -6.62 5.24
N GLN A 137 -10.39 -6.49 5.91
CA GLN A 137 -11.13 -5.23 5.93
C GLN A 137 -10.41 -4.12 6.70
N TYR A 138 -9.74 -4.45 7.81
CA TYR A 138 -8.91 -3.48 8.53
C TYR A 138 -7.64 -3.12 7.75
N PHE A 139 -7.04 -4.07 7.03
CA PHE A 139 -5.90 -3.81 6.15
C PHE A 139 -6.29 -2.90 4.97
N GLU A 140 -7.45 -3.13 4.37
CA GLU A 140 -8.00 -2.25 3.34
C GLU A 140 -8.21 -0.82 3.89
N ALA A 141 -8.88 -0.69 5.04
CA ALA A 141 -9.09 0.60 5.70
C ALA A 141 -7.76 1.29 6.09
N TYR A 142 -6.75 0.51 6.49
CA TYR A 142 -5.40 0.99 6.78
C TYR A 142 -4.76 1.66 5.56
N GLY A 143 -4.96 1.08 4.36
CA GLY A 143 -4.43 1.63 3.10
C GLY A 143 -5.02 3.00 2.72
N PHE A 144 -6.24 3.31 3.17
CA PHE A 144 -6.92 4.58 2.91
C PHE A 144 -6.80 5.62 4.05
N ALA A 145 -6.21 5.25 5.17
CA ALA A 145 -6.11 6.14 6.31
C ALA A 145 -4.98 7.16 6.15
N VAL A 146 -5.28 8.44 6.39
CA VAL A 146 -4.31 9.55 6.32
C VAL A 146 -3.97 10.13 7.69
N ASP A 147 -4.85 10.00 8.68
CA ASP A 147 -4.61 10.42 10.05
C ASP A 147 -3.71 9.42 10.77
N GLU A 148 -2.61 9.90 11.38
CA GLU A 148 -1.60 9.03 12.01
C GLU A 148 -2.19 8.13 13.13
N LYS A 149 -3.12 8.66 13.93
CA LYS A 149 -3.76 7.88 15.01
C LYS A 149 -4.65 6.79 14.43
N LYS A 150 -5.37 7.13 13.35
CA LYS A 150 -6.21 6.18 12.62
C LYS A 150 -5.37 5.10 11.95
N VAL A 151 -4.27 5.46 11.30
CA VAL A 151 -3.28 4.52 10.74
C VAL A 151 -2.75 3.56 11.81
N ALA A 152 -2.34 4.10 12.97
CA ALA A 152 -1.84 3.28 14.08
C ALA A 152 -2.91 2.31 14.59
N TYR A 153 -4.14 2.78 14.81
CA TYR A 153 -5.26 1.97 15.26
C TYR A 153 -5.63 0.85 14.27
N LEU A 154 -5.81 1.21 12.98
CA LEU A 154 -6.19 0.24 11.95
C LEU A 154 -5.09 -0.80 11.74
N GLY A 155 -3.82 -0.37 11.74
CA GLY A 155 -2.68 -1.28 11.66
C GLY A 155 -2.60 -2.24 12.85
N GLN A 156 -2.87 -1.77 14.07
CA GLN A 156 -2.94 -2.63 15.25
C GLN A 156 -4.07 -3.65 15.12
N LYS A 157 -5.26 -3.22 14.73
CA LYS A 157 -6.42 -4.11 14.53
C LYS A 157 -6.16 -5.15 13.45
N THR A 158 -5.53 -4.77 12.35
CA THR A 158 -5.11 -5.69 11.31
C THR A 158 -4.21 -6.78 11.87
N ARG A 159 -3.18 -6.41 12.64
CA ARG A 159 -2.24 -7.37 13.24
C ARG A 159 -2.94 -8.32 14.21
N GLU A 160 -3.79 -7.81 15.09
CA GLU A 160 -4.54 -8.63 16.06
C GLU A 160 -5.39 -9.70 15.37
N LEU A 161 -6.10 -9.34 14.32
CA LEU A 161 -7.00 -10.24 13.60
C LEU A 161 -6.25 -11.26 12.75
N TYR A 162 -5.23 -10.82 12.00
CA TYR A 162 -4.39 -11.75 11.26
C TYR A 162 -3.62 -12.70 12.18
N GLN A 163 -3.13 -12.22 13.32
CA GLN A 163 -2.48 -13.10 14.29
C GLN A 163 -3.42 -14.23 14.75
N LYS A 164 -4.66 -13.88 15.12
CA LYS A 164 -5.68 -14.88 15.50
C LYS A 164 -6.04 -15.84 14.36
N ALA A 165 -6.07 -15.35 13.10
CA ALA A 165 -6.29 -16.19 11.93
C ALA A 165 -5.11 -17.15 11.70
N LEU A 166 -3.87 -16.65 11.81
CA LEU A 166 -2.64 -17.42 11.67
C LEU A 166 -2.43 -18.47 12.78
N GLU A 167 -2.95 -18.22 13.99
CA GLU A 167 -2.99 -19.23 15.07
C GLU A 167 -3.87 -20.43 14.70
N LYS A 168 -4.93 -20.20 13.89
CA LYS A 168 -5.78 -21.27 13.37
C LYS A 168 -5.20 -21.95 12.12
N ASN A 169 -4.55 -21.17 11.27
CA ASN A 169 -3.94 -21.62 10.02
C ASN A 169 -2.64 -20.86 9.72
N PRO A 170 -1.48 -21.40 10.08
CA PRO A 170 -0.19 -20.76 9.83
C PRO A 170 0.18 -20.59 8.34
N ASN A 171 -0.56 -21.26 7.43
CA ASN A 171 -0.30 -21.22 5.98
C ASN A 171 -1.01 -20.08 5.25
N LEU A 172 -1.64 -19.16 5.97
CA LEU A 172 -2.24 -17.95 5.39
C LEU A 172 -1.14 -16.93 5.01
N LEU A 173 -0.34 -17.26 3.98
CA LEU A 173 0.84 -16.50 3.60
C LEU A 173 0.50 -15.06 3.18
N ALA A 174 -0.62 -14.86 2.50
CA ALA A 174 -1.10 -13.52 2.14
C ALA A 174 -1.43 -12.67 3.38
N ALA A 175 -2.10 -13.25 4.38
CA ALA A 175 -2.38 -12.57 5.65
C ALA A 175 -1.08 -12.21 6.39
N LYS A 176 -0.10 -13.11 6.41
CA LYS A 176 1.23 -12.87 7.00
C LYS A 176 1.96 -11.73 6.27
N ALA A 177 1.92 -11.70 4.93
CA ALA A 177 2.55 -10.65 4.14
C ALA A 177 1.84 -9.29 4.31
N ASN A 178 0.50 -9.26 4.36
CA ASN A 178 -0.26 -8.05 4.63
C ASN A 178 -0.04 -7.53 6.05
N MET A 179 0.01 -8.43 7.04
CA MET A 179 0.36 -8.08 8.42
C MET A 179 1.73 -7.42 8.50
N ALA A 180 2.72 -7.93 7.75
CA ALA A 180 4.06 -7.38 7.69
C ALA A 180 4.07 -5.91 7.28
N MET A 181 3.22 -5.51 6.32
CA MET A 181 3.16 -4.14 5.83
C MET A 181 2.64 -3.14 6.88
N THR A 182 1.88 -3.61 7.85
CA THR A 182 1.43 -2.73 8.96
C THR A 182 2.53 -2.40 9.97
N TYR A 183 3.67 -3.12 9.94
CA TYR A 183 4.83 -2.82 10.80
C TYR A 183 5.78 -1.78 10.19
N VAL A 184 5.75 -1.59 8.87
CA VAL A 184 6.74 -0.78 8.13
C VAL A 184 6.83 0.67 8.63
N ASN A 185 5.71 1.25 9.03
CA ASN A 185 5.62 2.62 9.52
C ASN A 185 5.53 2.72 11.05
N THR A 186 5.92 1.65 11.78
CA THR A 186 5.97 1.63 13.24
C THR A 186 7.41 1.77 13.76
N GLN A 187 7.59 1.72 15.06
CA GLN A 187 8.92 1.68 15.69
C GLN A 187 9.63 0.33 15.50
N THR A 188 8.96 -0.68 14.95
CA THR A 188 9.49 -2.04 14.77
C THR A 188 9.42 -2.53 13.32
N PRO A 189 9.94 -1.78 12.33
CA PRO A 189 9.82 -2.15 10.91
C PRO A 189 10.50 -3.49 10.59
N MET A 190 11.51 -3.88 11.37
CA MET A 190 12.19 -5.16 11.20
C MET A 190 11.27 -6.36 11.40
N GLN A 191 10.22 -6.26 12.24
CA GLN A 191 9.23 -7.33 12.39
C GLN A 191 8.50 -7.61 11.07
N GLY A 192 8.13 -6.56 10.33
CA GLY A 192 7.55 -6.71 9.00
C GLY A 192 8.50 -7.42 8.02
N ILE A 193 9.78 -7.02 8.00
CA ILE A 193 10.79 -7.66 7.14
C ILE A 193 10.97 -9.15 7.49
N MET A 194 10.96 -9.49 8.78
CA MET A 194 11.07 -10.88 9.23
C MET A 194 9.88 -11.72 8.76
N LEU A 195 8.66 -11.22 8.93
CA LEU A 195 7.44 -11.88 8.46
C LEU A 195 7.45 -12.14 6.94
N LEU A 196 7.89 -11.15 6.14
CA LEU A 196 8.02 -11.34 4.69
C LEU A 196 9.07 -12.39 4.33
N ARG A 197 10.19 -12.45 5.07
CA ARG A 197 11.20 -13.50 4.89
C ARG A 197 10.66 -14.87 5.26
N GLU A 198 9.88 -14.99 6.33
CA GLU A 198 9.21 -16.24 6.69
C GLU A 198 8.25 -16.71 5.60
N VAL A 199 7.52 -15.78 4.95
CA VAL A 199 6.69 -16.12 3.78
C VAL A 199 7.56 -16.71 2.68
N LEU A 200 8.71 -16.09 2.34
CA LEU A 200 9.61 -16.58 1.30
C LEU A 200 10.33 -17.87 1.67
N GLN A 201 10.47 -18.21 2.95
CA GLN A 201 10.98 -19.52 3.37
C GLN A 201 9.97 -20.64 3.07
N GLN A 202 8.67 -20.36 3.13
CA GLN A 202 7.59 -21.31 2.84
C GLN A 202 7.26 -21.34 1.34
N ASP A 203 7.27 -20.20 0.68
CA ASP A 203 7.01 -20.01 -0.73
C ASP A 203 8.03 -19.02 -1.32
N PRO A 204 9.18 -19.49 -1.84
CA PRO A 204 10.23 -18.63 -2.39
C PRO A 204 9.80 -17.80 -3.58
N THR A 205 8.68 -18.16 -4.22
CA THR A 205 8.13 -17.48 -5.39
C THR A 205 6.97 -16.54 -5.04
N ASN A 206 6.65 -16.36 -3.78
CA ASN A 206 5.53 -15.54 -3.33
C ASN A 206 5.67 -14.09 -3.81
N GLU A 207 4.90 -13.76 -4.83
CA GLU A 207 4.95 -12.44 -5.48
C GLU A 207 4.73 -11.29 -4.49
N LEU A 208 3.73 -11.42 -3.61
CA LEU A 208 3.39 -10.38 -2.64
C LEU A 208 4.57 -10.10 -1.69
N ALA A 209 5.23 -11.15 -1.19
CA ALA A 209 6.38 -11.00 -0.30
C ALA A 209 7.61 -10.45 -1.05
N LEU A 210 7.90 -10.95 -2.25
CA LEU A 210 8.99 -10.43 -3.11
C LEU A 210 8.77 -8.96 -3.43
N PHE A 211 7.56 -8.59 -3.86
CA PHE A 211 7.22 -7.21 -4.20
C PHE A 211 7.39 -6.27 -3.01
N ASN A 212 6.82 -6.63 -1.86
CA ASN A 212 6.90 -5.81 -0.65
C ASN A 212 8.34 -5.65 -0.16
N LEU A 213 9.15 -6.71 -0.18
CA LEU A 213 10.59 -6.61 0.16
C LEU A 213 11.36 -5.79 -0.89
N GLY A 214 10.99 -5.86 -2.17
CA GLY A 214 11.53 -5.01 -3.24
C GLY A 214 11.28 -3.53 -2.93
N MET A 215 10.05 -3.18 -2.64
CA MET A 215 9.64 -1.83 -2.27
C MET A 215 10.37 -1.33 -1.01
N LEU A 216 10.47 -2.15 0.03
CA LEU A 216 11.22 -1.81 1.25
C LEU A 216 12.71 -1.61 0.97
N SER A 217 13.29 -2.38 0.05
CA SER A 217 14.67 -2.21 -0.38
C SER A 217 14.89 -0.89 -1.11
N MET A 218 13.96 -0.50 -2.01
CA MET A 218 14.02 0.81 -2.68
C MET A 218 13.92 1.96 -1.67
N ARG A 219 12.97 1.90 -0.73
CA ARG A 219 12.81 2.91 0.33
C ARG A 219 14.06 3.09 1.19
N SER A 220 14.85 2.04 1.36
CA SER A 220 16.12 2.08 2.12
C SER A 220 17.36 2.30 1.23
N GLY A 221 17.18 2.66 -0.05
CA GLY A 221 18.27 2.90 -1.00
C GLY A 221 19.01 1.62 -1.44
N GLN A 222 18.52 0.43 -1.10
CA GLN A 222 19.14 -0.84 -1.44
C GLN A 222 18.64 -1.34 -2.81
N TYR A 223 18.79 -0.51 -3.85
CA TYR A 223 18.22 -0.76 -5.18
C TYR A 223 18.71 -2.06 -5.82
N SER A 224 19.96 -2.48 -5.58
CA SER A 224 20.44 -3.79 -6.09
C SER A 224 19.60 -4.96 -5.55
N LYS A 225 19.23 -4.92 -4.28
CA LYS A 225 18.34 -5.95 -3.70
C LYS A 225 16.91 -5.86 -4.25
N ALA A 226 16.45 -4.66 -4.57
CA ALA A 226 15.15 -4.47 -5.21
C ALA A 226 15.13 -5.09 -6.61
N ILE A 227 16.18 -4.85 -7.41
CA ILE A 227 16.37 -5.45 -8.74
C ILE A 227 16.26 -6.97 -8.66
N ASP A 228 16.98 -7.61 -7.74
CA ASP A 228 16.96 -9.08 -7.60
C ASP A 228 15.54 -9.59 -7.32
N ARG A 229 14.77 -8.90 -6.47
CA ARG A 229 13.42 -9.30 -6.12
C ARG A 229 12.43 -9.10 -7.26
N PHE A 230 12.49 -7.97 -7.96
CA PHE A 230 11.60 -7.74 -9.10
C PHE A 230 11.93 -8.69 -10.25
N ARG A 231 13.20 -9.02 -10.48
CA ARG A 231 13.59 -10.06 -11.44
C ARG A 231 13.03 -11.43 -11.06
N GLN A 232 13.04 -11.80 -9.78
CA GLN A 232 12.43 -13.06 -9.32
C GLN A 232 10.94 -13.12 -9.63
N ILE A 233 10.20 -12.01 -9.44
CA ILE A 233 8.78 -11.94 -9.85
C ILE A 233 8.66 -12.18 -11.36
N LEU A 234 9.48 -11.52 -12.16
CA LEU A 234 9.41 -11.59 -13.63
C LEU A 234 9.85 -12.93 -14.22
N VAL A 235 10.55 -13.76 -13.47
CA VAL A 235 10.82 -15.16 -13.84
C VAL A 235 9.52 -15.98 -13.91
N ASN A 236 8.60 -15.75 -12.95
CA ASN A 236 7.34 -16.48 -12.87
C ASN A 236 6.21 -15.80 -13.65
N ASP A 237 6.19 -14.48 -13.65
CA ASP A 237 5.23 -13.67 -14.39
C ASP A 237 5.96 -12.57 -15.19
N PRO A 238 6.45 -12.88 -16.40
CA PRO A 238 7.15 -11.90 -17.26
C PRO A 238 6.27 -10.69 -17.64
N ALA A 239 4.95 -10.83 -17.58
CA ALA A 239 4.00 -9.78 -17.91
C ALA A 239 3.64 -8.87 -16.73
N ASN A 240 4.21 -9.09 -15.55
CA ASN A 240 3.96 -8.30 -14.36
C ASN A 240 4.45 -6.86 -14.50
N ARG A 241 3.57 -5.97 -14.94
CA ARG A 241 3.91 -4.57 -15.25
C ARG A 241 4.41 -3.80 -14.04
N ARG A 242 3.86 -4.09 -12.87
CA ARG A 242 4.33 -3.44 -11.64
C ARG A 242 5.78 -3.80 -11.35
N ALA A 243 6.13 -5.08 -11.44
CA ALA A 243 7.49 -5.55 -11.25
C ALA A 243 8.43 -4.98 -12.32
N GLN A 244 8.02 -4.95 -13.61
CA GLN A 244 8.79 -4.33 -14.69
C GLN A 244 9.05 -2.83 -14.41
N PHE A 245 8.03 -2.06 -14.03
CA PHE A 245 8.18 -0.64 -13.74
C PHE A 245 9.18 -0.38 -12.60
N TYR A 246 9.01 -1.07 -11.47
CA TYR A 246 9.91 -0.87 -10.32
C TYR A 246 11.32 -1.46 -10.55
N LEU A 247 11.45 -2.48 -11.39
CA LEU A 247 12.75 -2.91 -11.92
C LEU A 247 13.40 -1.78 -12.70
N GLY A 248 12.68 -1.16 -13.64
CA GLY A 248 13.17 -0.02 -14.41
C GLY A 248 13.64 1.13 -13.53
N VAL A 249 12.84 1.53 -12.54
CA VAL A 249 13.23 2.55 -11.55
C VAL A 249 14.53 2.17 -10.84
N SER A 250 14.61 0.93 -10.34
CA SER A 250 15.78 0.45 -9.59
C SER A 250 17.05 0.39 -10.44
N LEU A 251 16.92 0.06 -11.72
CA LEU A 251 18.02 0.06 -12.70
C LEU A 251 18.52 1.48 -12.98
N VAL A 252 17.62 2.47 -13.07
CA VAL A 252 17.98 3.88 -13.20
C VAL A 252 18.79 4.34 -12.00
N GLU A 253 18.32 4.04 -10.79
CA GLU A 253 19.00 4.43 -9.54
C GLU A 253 20.37 3.76 -9.36
N THR A 254 20.60 2.60 -10.00
CA THR A 254 21.91 1.91 -9.98
C THR A 254 22.75 2.19 -11.22
N ASN A 255 22.35 3.18 -12.05
CA ASN A 255 23.03 3.59 -13.29
C ASN A 255 23.21 2.47 -14.33
N GLN A 256 22.32 1.47 -14.32
CA GLN A 256 22.28 0.38 -15.31
C GLN A 256 21.45 0.82 -16.54
N LYS A 257 21.95 1.84 -17.25
CA LYS A 257 21.21 2.61 -18.26
C LYS A 257 20.62 1.76 -19.40
N GLU A 258 21.42 0.85 -19.96
CA GLU A 258 21.02 0.08 -21.12
C GLU A 258 19.84 -0.87 -20.81
N GLU A 259 19.91 -1.53 -19.65
CA GLU A 259 18.82 -2.41 -19.22
C GLU A 259 17.58 -1.60 -18.80
N ALA A 260 17.79 -0.48 -18.10
CA ALA A 260 16.71 0.44 -17.73
C ALA A 260 15.90 0.90 -18.94
N ARG A 261 16.58 1.34 -20.03
CA ARG A 261 15.91 1.75 -21.28
C ARG A 261 15.04 0.64 -21.86
N LYS A 262 15.55 -0.60 -21.91
CA LYS A 262 14.80 -1.74 -22.46
C LYS A 262 13.54 -2.02 -21.64
N VAL A 263 13.68 -2.10 -20.32
CA VAL A 263 12.57 -2.40 -19.42
C VAL A 263 11.53 -1.28 -19.45
N LEU A 264 11.96 -0.02 -19.37
CA LEU A 264 11.05 1.14 -19.40
C LEU A 264 10.31 1.27 -20.76
N ALA A 265 10.99 0.98 -21.86
CA ALA A 265 10.36 0.99 -23.20
C ALA A 265 9.27 -0.08 -23.31
N ASP A 266 9.48 -1.27 -22.76
CA ASP A 266 8.47 -2.34 -22.74
C ASP A 266 7.26 -1.97 -21.87
N VAL A 267 7.47 -1.42 -20.68
CA VAL A 267 6.40 -0.90 -19.82
C VAL A 267 5.61 0.18 -20.56
N LYS A 268 6.31 1.17 -21.17
CA LYS A 268 5.72 2.30 -21.88
C LYS A 268 4.82 1.87 -23.03
N ALA A 269 5.25 0.87 -23.79
CA ALA A 269 4.48 0.36 -24.94
C ALA A 269 3.13 -0.23 -24.56
N ASN A 270 3.02 -0.70 -23.33
CA ASN A 270 1.89 -1.47 -22.84
C ASN A 270 1.10 -0.79 -21.72
N GLU A 271 1.60 0.30 -21.15
CA GLU A 271 0.94 1.05 -20.08
C GLU A 271 0.02 2.13 -20.68
N LYS A 272 -1.15 2.32 -20.06
CA LYS A 272 -2.14 3.32 -20.49
C LYS A 272 -2.36 4.44 -19.46
N ASP A 273 -1.88 4.25 -18.23
CA ASP A 273 -2.01 5.26 -17.19
C ASP A 273 -1.14 6.48 -17.51
N PRO A 274 -1.73 7.68 -17.67
CA PRO A 274 -0.97 8.89 -18.00
C PRO A 274 0.07 9.27 -16.94
N GLN A 275 -0.16 8.95 -15.67
CA GLN A 275 0.77 9.26 -14.59
C GLN A 275 2.00 8.35 -14.66
N ILE A 276 1.79 7.05 -14.90
CA ILE A 276 2.89 6.10 -15.12
C ILE A 276 3.66 6.44 -16.39
N GLN A 277 2.98 6.82 -17.47
CA GLN A 277 3.62 7.28 -18.71
C GLN A 277 4.50 8.52 -18.48
N ALA A 278 4.03 9.48 -17.69
CA ALA A 278 4.82 10.66 -17.33
C ALA A 278 6.06 10.30 -16.49
N ALA A 279 5.90 9.40 -15.52
CA ALA A 279 7.01 8.92 -14.72
C ALA A 279 8.06 8.17 -15.56
N ILE A 280 7.62 7.32 -16.50
CA ILE A 280 8.54 6.63 -17.43
C ILE A 280 9.32 7.65 -18.26
N LYS A 281 8.65 8.67 -18.80
CA LYS A 281 9.33 9.71 -19.59
C LYS A 281 10.42 10.43 -18.78
N GLU A 282 10.16 10.75 -17.53
CA GLU A 282 11.17 11.35 -16.64
C GLU A 282 12.35 10.40 -16.41
N LEU A 283 12.10 9.12 -16.17
CA LEU A 283 13.13 8.11 -16.00
C LEU A 283 13.96 7.92 -17.27
N GLU A 284 13.34 7.92 -18.46
CA GLU A 284 14.03 7.86 -19.75
C GLU A 284 15.00 9.03 -19.95
N GLU A 285 14.62 10.25 -19.53
CA GLU A 285 15.52 11.41 -19.60
C GLU A 285 16.78 11.24 -18.72
N ARG A 286 16.64 10.60 -17.56
CA ARG A 286 17.77 10.35 -16.64
C ARG A 286 18.75 9.30 -17.16
N VAL A 287 18.36 8.46 -18.10
CA VAL A 287 19.22 7.39 -18.66
C VAL A 287 19.74 7.69 -20.06
N LYS A 288 19.43 8.88 -20.61
CA LYS A 288 20.07 9.38 -21.82
C LYS A 288 21.56 9.66 -21.55
#